data_235c3dd09d92aa9786af07ea0fa4ea33
#
_entry.id   235c3dd09d92aa9786af07ea0fa4ea33
#
_cell.length_a   1.000
_cell.length_b   1.000
_cell.length_c   1.000
_cell.angle_alpha   90.00
_cell.angle_beta   90.00
_cell.angle_gamma   90.00
#
_symmetry.space_group_name_H-M   'P 1'
#
loop_
_entity.id
_entity.type
_entity.pdbx_description
1 polymer ?
#
loop_
_entity_poly.entity_id
_entity_poly.type
_entity_poly.pdbx_seq_one_letter_code
_entity_poly.pdbx_strand_id
1 'polypeptide(L)'
;MSTPSRFEHLADDLWQLSLAELRHFQGVIAKIMAAKEEIAAVSETSAEERDRVAAMELKEIRDYLENEEVPLSGPEAVVLAAYCKHQEGTELLDSKGLNIFLDSYGRKPANTTTVVEKLGKRRLIGIEDDGPHSHKKFKLTDSGRDEAWDILIRLRRGRGRSHLTAVS
;
A
#
# COMPACT_ATOMS: atom_id res chain seq x y z
N MET A 1 16.59 0.88 44.03
CA MET A 1 15.27 0.37 44.48
C MET A 1 14.49 0.07 43.22
N SER A 2 14.32 -1.22 42.89
CA SER A 2 13.56 -1.62 41.70
C SER A 2 12.07 -1.47 41.98
N THR A 3 11.35 -0.76 41.13
CA THR A 3 9.88 -0.70 41.15
C THR A 3 9.35 -2.10 40.91
N PRO A 4 8.46 -2.65 41.78
CA PRO A 4 7.89 -3.96 41.57
C PRO A 4 7.16 -4.03 40.25
N SER A 5 7.31 -5.15 39.54
CA SER A 5 6.68 -5.30 38.24
C SER A 5 5.15 -5.31 38.42
N ARG A 6 4.41 -4.84 37.43
CA ARG A 6 2.94 -4.79 37.43
C ARG A 6 2.31 -6.18 37.70
N PHE A 7 3.08 -7.25 37.51
CA PHE A 7 2.68 -8.63 37.75
C PHE A 7 2.80 -9.07 39.21
N GLU A 8 3.73 -8.47 39.98
CA GLU A 8 3.90 -8.79 41.41
C GLU A 8 2.69 -8.31 42.23
N HIS A 9 2.18 -7.10 41.96
CA HIS A 9 0.95 -6.63 42.60
C HIS A 9 -0.27 -7.48 42.25
N LEU A 10 -0.35 -7.95 41.00
CA LEU A 10 -1.45 -8.80 40.53
C LEU A 10 -1.44 -10.17 41.23
N ALA A 11 -0.26 -10.72 41.51
CA ALA A 11 -0.12 -11.97 42.23
C ALA A 11 -0.59 -11.86 43.68
N ASP A 12 -0.23 -10.76 44.39
CA ASP A 12 -0.63 -10.50 45.75
C ASP A 12 -2.15 -10.32 45.86
N ASP A 13 -2.78 -9.63 44.89
CA ASP A 13 -4.23 -9.46 44.85
C ASP A 13 -4.95 -10.81 44.60
N LEU A 14 -4.41 -11.67 43.73
CA LEU A 14 -4.95 -13.01 43.46
C LEU A 14 -4.90 -13.92 44.67
N TRP A 15 -3.88 -13.83 45.52
CA TRP A 15 -3.77 -14.62 46.75
C TRP A 15 -4.84 -14.29 47.81
N GLN A 16 -5.47 -13.11 47.72
CA GLN A 16 -6.56 -12.69 48.62
C GLN A 16 -7.93 -13.20 48.19
N LEU A 17 -8.05 -13.74 46.98
CA LEU A 17 -9.31 -14.21 46.42
C LEU A 17 -9.68 -15.60 46.97
N SER A 18 -10.97 -15.83 47.21
CA SER A 18 -11.51 -17.13 47.50
C SER A 18 -11.38 -18.08 46.28
N LEU A 19 -11.44 -19.39 46.55
CA LEU A 19 -11.37 -20.41 45.49
C LEU A 19 -12.48 -20.25 44.44
N ALA A 20 -13.65 -19.78 44.84
CA ALA A 20 -14.79 -19.51 43.93
C ALA A 20 -14.49 -18.32 43.00
N GLU A 21 -13.92 -17.25 43.55
CA GLU A 21 -13.51 -16.06 42.77
C GLU A 21 -12.39 -16.38 41.80
N LEU A 22 -11.38 -17.17 42.21
CA LEU A 22 -10.31 -17.63 41.33
C LEU A 22 -10.84 -18.45 40.16
N ARG A 23 -11.80 -19.35 40.37
CA ARG A 23 -12.46 -20.10 39.28
C ARG A 23 -13.25 -19.19 38.35
N HIS A 24 -13.93 -18.18 38.88
CA HIS A 24 -14.61 -17.19 38.05
C HIS A 24 -13.62 -16.39 37.20
N PHE A 25 -12.52 -15.93 37.80
CA PHE A 25 -11.45 -15.22 37.12
C PHE A 25 -10.80 -16.05 35.99
N GLN A 26 -10.56 -17.33 36.26
CA GLN A 26 -10.03 -18.27 35.25
C GLN A 26 -10.99 -18.40 34.07
N GLY A 27 -12.31 -18.47 34.31
CA GLY A 27 -13.31 -18.48 33.24
C GLY A 27 -13.36 -17.20 32.42
N VAL A 28 -13.18 -16.04 33.05
CA VAL A 28 -13.09 -14.73 32.35
C VAL A 28 -11.85 -14.65 31.49
N ILE A 29 -10.68 -15.04 32.02
CA ILE A 29 -9.42 -15.07 31.28
C ILE A 29 -9.53 -15.99 30.05
N ALA A 30 -10.10 -17.18 30.19
CA ALA A 30 -10.29 -18.10 29.07
C ALA A 30 -11.16 -17.49 27.96
N LYS A 31 -12.22 -16.78 28.31
CA LYS A 31 -13.07 -16.08 27.33
C LYS A 31 -12.33 -14.94 26.63
N ILE A 32 -11.51 -14.16 27.35
CA ILE A 32 -10.71 -13.09 26.77
C ILE A 32 -9.66 -13.66 25.82
N MET A 33 -9.01 -14.77 26.18
CA MET A 33 -8.04 -15.43 25.31
C MET A 33 -8.68 -15.94 24.03
N ALA A 34 -9.82 -16.64 24.12
CA ALA A 34 -10.58 -17.12 22.96
C ALA A 34 -10.99 -15.96 22.03
N ALA A 35 -11.50 -14.86 22.59
CA ALA A 35 -11.85 -13.67 21.80
C ALA A 35 -10.64 -13.03 21.11
N LYS A 36 -9.48 -12.99 21.78
CA LYS A 36 -8.23 -12.49 21.17
C LYS A 36 -7.73 -13.39 20.04
N GLU A 37 -7.83 -14.72 20.19
CA GLU A 37 -7.47 -15.67 19.13
C GLU A 37 -8.39 -15.52 17.92
N GLU A 38 -9.70 -15.33 18.13
CA GLU A 38 -10.66 -15.10 17.05
C GLU A 38 -10.36 -13.79 16.31
N ILE A 39 -10.06 -12.69 17.02
CA ILE A 39 -9.67 -11.40 16.44
C ILE A 39 -8.35 -11.54 15.66
N ALA A 40 -7.38 -12.27 16.17
CA ALA A 40 -6.11 -12.51 15.48
C ALA A 40 -6.31 -13.29 14.18
N ALA A 41 -7.10 -14.36 14.20
CA ALA A 41 -7.43 -15.16 13.02
C ALA A 41 -8.14 -14.33 11.93
N VAL A 42 -9.10 -13.48 12.31
CA VAL A 42 -9.78 -12.56 11.38
C VAL A 42 -8.80 -11.53 10.81
N SER A 43 -7.86 -11.04 11.63
CA SER A 43 -6.84 -10.08 11.20
C SER A 43 -5.85 -10.69 10.19
N GLU A 44 -5.42 -11.94 10.40
CA GLU A 44 -4.53 -12.65 9.47
C GLU A 44 -5.22 -12.92 8.13
N THR A 45 -6.46 -13.42 8.13
CA THR A 45 -7.25 -13.63 6.91
C THR A 45 -7.45 -12.34 6.14
N SER A 46 -7.71 -11.22 6.83
CA SER A 46 -7.82 -9.88 6.24
C SER A 46 -6.50 -9.39 5.65
N ALA A 47 -5.35 -9.73 6.22
CA ALA A 47 -4.04 -9.37 5.69
C ALA A 47 -3.72 -10.15 4.40
N GLU A 48 -3.94 -11.47 4.39
CA GLU A 48 -3.75 -12.29 3.19
C GLU A 48 -4.66 -11.85 2.02
N GLU A 49 -5.89 -11.46 2.32
CA GLU A 49 -6.83 -10.98 1.30
C GLU A 49 -6.39 -9.62 0.74
N ARG A 50 -5.87 -8.71 1.57
CA ARG A 50 -5.28 -7.43 1.12
C ARG A 50 -4.07 -7.66 0.23
N ASP A 51 -3.18 -8.59 0.60
CA ASP A 51 -1.99 -8.92 -0.19
C ASP A 51 -2.36 -9.53 -1.54
N ARG A 52 -3.38 -10.38 -1.59
CA ARG A 52 -3.92 -10.92 -2.85
C ARG A 52 -4.50 -9.83 -3.74
N VAL A 53 -5.29 -8.92 -3.17
CA VAL A 53 -5.87 -7.79 -3.91
C VAL A 53 -4.75 -6.89 -4.44
N ALA A 54 -3.77 -6.54 -3.61
CA ALA A 54 -2.62 -5.74 -4.02
C ALA A 54 -1.82 -6.40 -5.15
N ALA A 55 -1.60 -7.73 -5.08
CA ALA A 55 -0.90 -8.47 -6.12
C ALA A 55 -1.69 -8.48 -7.45
N MET A 56 -3.03 -8.61 -7.39
CA MET A 56 -3.90 -8.53 -8.57
C MET A 56 -3.85 -7.14 -9.20
N GLU A 57 -3.86 -6.09 -8.40
CA GLU A 57 -3.77 -4.70 -8.88
C GLU A 57 -2.44 -4.41 -9.56
N LEU A 58 -1.33 -4.86 -8.99
CA LEU A 58 -0.01 -4.73 -9.58
C LEU A 58 0.08 -5.40 -10.96
N LYS A 59 -0.48 -6.60 -11.09
CA LYS A 59 -0.55 -7.29 -12.37
C LYS A 59 -1.36 -6.49 -13.38
N GLU A 60 -2.54 -6.02 -12.99
CA GLU A 60 -3.42 -5.23 -13.85
C GLU A 60 -2.77 -3.94 -14.33
N ILE A 61 -2.05 -3.22 -13.44
CA ILE A 61 -1.31 -2.02 -13.81
C ILE A 61 -0.22 -2.33 -14.84
N ARG A 62 0.52 -3.42 -14.65
CA ARG A 62 1.56 -3.84 -15.62
C ARG A 62 0.93 -4.18 -16.96
N ASP A 63 -0.20 -4.91 -16.99
CA ASP A 63 -0.95 -5.21 -18.20
C ASP A 63 -1.39 -3.92 -18.94
N TYR A 64 -1.80 -2.87 -18.20
CA TYR A 64 -2.14 -1.56 -18.80
C TYR A 64 -0.91 -0.81 -19.33
N LEU A 65 0.22 -0.90 -18.63
CA LEU A 65 1.46 -0.30 -19.09
C LEU A 65 2.01 -0.99 -20.35
N GLU A 66 1.88 -2.31 -20.44
CA GLU A 66 2.36 -3.12 -21.57
C GLU A 66 1.47 -2.95 -22.82
N ASN A 67 0.18 -2.75 -22.66
CA ASN A 67 -0.75 -2.64 -23.77
C ASN A 67 -0.72 -1.23 -24.39
N GLU A 68 -0.07 -1.09 -25.54
CA GLU A 68 0.09 0.18 -26.28
C GLU A 68 -1.26 0.81 -26.71
N GLU A 69 -2.32 0.01 -26.89
CA GLU A 69 -3.65 0.51 -27.26
C GLU A 69 -4.34 1.25 -26.10
N VAL A 70 -3.86 1.09 -24.87
CA VAL A 70 -4.40 1.79 -23.71
C VAL A 70 -3.97 3.25 -23.76
N PRO A 71 -4.92 4.22 -23.79
CA PRO A 71 -4.59 5.64 -23.87
C PRO A 71 -4.08 6.16 -22.52
N LEU A 72 -2.78 5.97 -22.26
CA LEU A 72 -2.09 6.52 -21.10
C LEU A 72 -1.23 7.70 -21.51
N SER A 73 -1.46 8.85 -20.87
CA SER A 73 -0.57 9.98 -21.00
C SER A 73 0.75 9.74 -20.24
N GLY A 74 1.83 10.44 -20.62
CA GLY A 74 3.10 10.32 -19.91
C GLY A 74 3.02 10.56 -18.40
N PRO A 75 2.31 11.58 -17.91
CA PRO A 75 2.07 11.77 -16.47
C PRO A 75 1.35 10.60 -15.80
N GLU A 76 0.32 10.04 -16.43
CA GLU A 76 -0.43 8.88 -15.88
C GLU A 76 0.45 7.63 -15.80
N ALA A 77 1.25 7.36 -16.83
CA ALA A 77 2.20 6.27 -16.81
C ALA A 77 3.22 6.41 -15.66
N VAL A 78 3.69 7.64 -15.39
CA VAL A 78 4.59 7.94 -14.27
C VAL A 78 3.91 7.70 -12.92
N VAL A 79 2.66 8.12 -12.74
CA VAL A 79 1.90 7.89 -11.50
C VAL A 79 1.68 6.39 -11.26
N LEU A 80 1.26 5.64 -12.28
CA LEU A 80 1.08 4.18 -12.17
C LEU A 80 2.39 3.45 -11.90
N ALA A 81 3.49 3.85 -12.55
CA ALA A 81 4.81 3.28 -12.29
C ALA A 81 5.29 3.56 -10.86
N ALA A 82 5.08 4.77 -10.37
CA ALA A 82 5.41 5.13 -8.98
C ALA A 82 4.55 4.34 -7.98
N TYR A 83 3.28 4.11 -8.30
CA TYR A 83 2.39 3.29 -7.49
C TYR A 83 2.86 1.82 -7.44
N CYS A 84 3.21 1.22 -8.60
CA CYS A 84 3.78 -0.13 -8.64
C CYS A 84 5.01 -0.25 -7.75
N LYS A 85 5.94 0.69 -7.87
CA LYS A 85 7.18 0.68 -7.08
C LYS A 85 6.94 0.86 -5.60
N HIS A 86 5.99 1.70 -5.22
CA HIS A 86 5.57 1.87 -3.84
C HIS A 86 4.99 0.57 -3.26
N GLN A 87 4.13 -0.12 -3.99
CA GLN A 87 3.57 -1.41 -3.59
C GLN A 87 4.62 -2.54 -3.51
N GLU A 88 5.70 -2.44 -4.30
CA GLU A 88 6.87 -3.33 -4.24
C GLU A 88 7.81 -3.01 -3.06
N GLY A 89 7.45 -2.07 -2.18
CA GLY A 89 8.23 -1.66 -1.02
C GLY A 89 9.32 -0.63 -1.32
N THR A 90 9.33 -0.02 -2.50
CA THR A 90 10.27 1.06 -2.84
C THR A 90 9.69 2.39 -2.42
N GLU A 91 10.09 2.90 -1.25
CA GLU A 91 9.57 4.17 -0.73
C GLU A 91 10.10 5.39 -1.49
N LEU A 92 11.39 5.36 -1.85
CA LEU A 92 12.07 6.45 -2.55
C LEU A 92 12.50 6.02 -3.94
N LEU A 93 12.03 6.75 -4.94
CA LEU A 93 12.32 6.56 -6.34
C LEU A 93 13.31 7.62 -6.83
N ASP A 94 14.14 7.27 -7.80
CA ASP A 94 14.89 8.23 -8.59
C ASP A 94 14.42 8.24 -10.06
N SER A 95 14.76 9.29 -10.77
CA SER A 95 14.38 9.44 -12.19
C SER A 95 14.98 8.35 -13.07
N LYS A 96 16.15 7.79 -12.70
CA LYS A 96 16.79 6.73 -13.45
C LYS A 96 16.05 5.41 -13.33
N GLY A 97 15.73 5.00 -12.10
CA GLY A 97 14.95 3.77 -11.84
C GLY A 97 13.56 3.82 -12.48
N LEU A 98 12.90 4.99 -12.40
CA LEU A 98 11.62 5.20 -13.05
C LEU A 98 11.71 5.13 -14.57
N ASN A 99 12.76 5.72 -15.16
CA ASN A 99 13.01 5.65 -16.60
C ASN A 99 13.21 4.20 -17.07
N ILE A 100 14.03 3.43 -16.35
CA ILE A 100 14.28 2.01 -16.70
C ILE A 100 12.96 1.23 -16.65
N PHE A 101 12.17 1.44 -15.61
CA PHE A 101 10.86 0.77 -15.46
C PHE A 101 9.92 1.15 -16.60
N LEU A 102 9.72 2.43 -16.89
CA LEU A 102 8.83 2.88 -17.96
C LEU A 102 9.32 2.50 -19.37
N ASP A 103 10.64 2.48 -19.58
CA ASP A 103 11.25 2.10 -20.85
C ASP A 103 10.99 0.62 -21.18
N SER A 104 10.94 -0.27 -20.15
CA SER A 104 10.62 -1.68 -20.33
C SER A 104 9.17 -1.93 -20.82
N TYR A 105 8.29 -0.95 -20.68
CA TYR A 105 6.90 -0.97 -21.17
C TYR A 105 6.68 -0.04 -22.38
N GLY A 106 7.74 0.55 -22.96
CA GLY A 106 7.57 1.53 -24.05
C GLY A 106 6.85 2.82 -23.65
N ARG A 107 6.70 3.12 -22.35
CA ARG A 107 5.90 4.24 -21.81
C ARG A 107 6.75 5.39 -21.27
N LYS A 108 8.04 5.39 -21.53
CA LYS A 108 8.95 6.43 -21.06
C LYS A 108 8.61 7.78 -21.68
N PRO A 109 8.32 8.82 -20.87
CA PRO A 109 8.11 10.16 -21.37
C PRO A 109 9.38 10.74 -21.99
N ALA A 110 9.23 11.64 -22.95
CA ALA A 110 10.38 12.34 -23.56
C ALA A 110 11.24 13.08 -22.52
N ASN A 111 10.61 13.59 -21.43
CA ASN A 111 11.30 14.24 -20.32
C ASN A 111 10.64 13.88 -18.99
N THR A 112 11.11 12.81 -18.36
CA THR A 112 10.59 12.31 -17.08
C THR A 112 10.79 13.32 -15.94
N THR A 113 11.91 14.05 -15.90
CA THR A 113 12.18 15.06 -14.88
C THR A 113 11.12 16.15 -14.89
N THR A 114 10.77 16.68 -16.06
CA THR A 114 9.71 17.69 -16.21
C THR A 114 8.35 17.14 -15.80
N VAL A 115 8.06 15.87 -16.10
CA VAL A 115 6.81 15.23 -15.68
C VAL A 115 6.76 15.12 -14.15
N VAL A 116 7.82 14.61 -13.51
CA VAL A 116 7.93 14.50 -12.05
C VAL A 116 7.77 15.86 -11.37
N GLU A 117 8.40 16.92 -11.89
CA GLU A 117 8.25 18.27 -11.35
C GLU A 117 6.79 18.79 -11.44
N LYS A 118 6.11 18.53 -12.57
CA LYS A 118 4.68 18.88 -12.73
C LYS A 118 3.80 18.11 -11.73
N LEU A 119 4.06 16.82 -11.54
CA LEU A 119 3.35 15.99 -10.57
C LEU A 119 3.65 16.45 -9.12
N GLY A 120 4.88 16.90 -8.83
CA GLY A 120 5.25 17.51 -7.56
C GLY A 120 4.46 18.79 -7.28
N LYS A 121 4.29 19.67 -8.27
CA LYS A 121 3.45 20.88 -8.16
C LYS A 121 1.97 20.55 -7.88
N ARG A 122 1.48 19.42 -8.39
CA ARG A 122 0.13 18.88 -8.11
C ARG A 122 0.06 18.13 -6.76
N ARG A 123 1.16 18.02 -6.03
CA ARG A 123 1.29 17.27 -4.76
C ARG A 123 1.00 15.77 -4.89
N LEU A 124 1.12 15.20 -6.07
CA LEU A 124 0.96 13.76 -6.30
C LEU A 124 2.24 12.99 -5.98
N ILE A 125 3.37 13.69 -6.11
CA ILE A 125 4.71 13.18 -5.78
C ILE A 125 5.38 14.19 -4.84
N GLY A 126 5.92 13.69 -3.72
CA GLY A 126 6.79 14.45 -2.83
C GLY A 126 8.23 14.36 -3.35
N ILE A 127 8.90 15.50 -3.52
CA ILE A 127 10.30 15.55 -3.96
C ILE A 127 11.17 15.73 -2.72
N GLU A 128 12.12 14.81 -2.52
CA GLU A 128 13.14 14.88 -1.48
C GLU A 128 14.47 15.28 -2.14
N ASP A 129 15.05 16.38 -1.68
CA ASP A 129 16.32 16.91 -2.18
C ASP A 129 17.38 16.72 -1.11
N ASP A 130 18.30 15.77 -1.33
CA ASP A 130 19.38 15.45 -0.39
C ASP A 130 20.58 16.41 -0.52
N GLY A 131 20.44 17.51 -1.27
CA GLY A 131 21.47 18.56 -1.42
C GLY A 131 21.99 18.73 -2.85
N PRO A 132 22.91 19.69 -3.07
CA PRO A 132 23.25 20.23 -4.39
C PRO A 132 23.95 19.26 -5.35
N HIS A 133 24.38 18.09 -4.89
CA HIS A 133 25.04 17.06 -5.69
C HIS A 133 24.32 15.71 -5.67
N SER A 134 23.16 15.61 -5.02
CA SER A 134 22.39 14.37 -4.96
C SER A 134 21.35 14.31 -6.08
N HIS A 135 21.08 13.12 -6.58
CA HIS A 135 19.95 12.90 -7.47
C HIS A 135 18.65 13.08 -6.67
N LYS A 136 17.77 13.97 -7.14
CA LYS A 136 16.45 14.17 -6.55
C LYS A 136 15.73 12.84 -6.42
N LYS A 137 15.36 12.49 -5.21
CA LYS A 137 14.50 11.36 -4.91
C LYS A 137 13.07 11.84 -4.76
N PHE A 138 12.14 10.97 -5.00
CA PHE A 138 10.73 11.29 -4.88
C PHE A 138 9.94 10.08 -4.40
N LYS A 139 8.84 10.37 -3.72
CA LYS A 139 7.90 9.37 -3.22
C LYS A 139 6.48 9.69 -3.65
N LEU A 140 5.68 8.64 -3.82
CA LEU A 140 4.26 8.80 -4.07
C LEU A 140 3.58 9.30 -2.78
N THR A 141 2.75 10.34 -2.89
CA THR A 141 1.95 10.85 -1.78
C THR A 141 0.62 10.11 -1.67
N ASP A 142 -0.15 10.38 -0.61
CA ASP A 142 -1.52 9.85 -0.49
C ASP A 142 -2.39 10.30 -1.66
N SER A 143 -2.34 11.59 -2.02
CA SER A 143 -3.04 12.11 -3.20
C SER A 143 -2.55 11.46 -4.51
N GLY A 144 -1.29 11.07 -4.58
CA GLY A 144 -0.75 10.32 -5.71
C GLY A 144 -1.30 8.90 -5.79
N ARG A 145 -1.54 8.26 -4.64
CA ARG A 145 -2.22 6.95 -4.58
C ARG A 145 -3.67 7.05 -5.03
N ASP A 146 -4.38 8.07 -4.58
CA ASP A 146 -5.77 8.33 -5.00
C ASP A 146 -5.86 8.57 -6.51
N GLU A 147 -4.94 9.37 -7.08
CA GLU A 147 -4.86 9.59 -8.54
C GLU A 147 -4.59 8.28 -9.29
N ALA A 148 -3.70 7.41 -8.78
CA ALA A 148 -3.45 6.09 -9.39
C ALA A 148 -4.73 5.24 -9.42
N TRP A 149 -5.51 5.25 -8.35
CA TRP A 149 -6.82 4.61 -8.28
C TRP A 149 -7.80 5.17 -9.31
N ASP A 150 -7.91 6.47 -9.42
CA ASP A 150 -8.80 7.12 -10.40
C ASP A 150 -8.43 6.75 -11.84
N ILE A 151 -7.13 6.70 -12.14
CA ILE A 151 -6.63 6.22 -13.43
C ILE A 151 -7.07 4.76 -13.66
N LEU A 152 -6.88 3.86 -12.69
CA LEU A 152 -7.27 2.45 -12.80
C LEU A 152 -8.78 2.29 -13.02
N ILE A 153 -9.60 2.99 -12.25
CA ILE A 153 -11.06 2.96 -12.40
C ILE A 153 -11.46 3.41 -13.82
N ARG A 154 -10.85 4.45 -14.34
CA ARG A 154 -11.10 4.94 -15.69
C ARG A 154 -10.73 3.90 -16.75
N LEU A 155 -9.57 3.25 -16.61
CA LEU A 155 -9.10 2.23 -17.54
C LEU A 155 -9.99 0.99 -17.52
N ARG A 156 -10.43 0.54 -16.34
CA ARG A 156 -11.39 -0.56 -16.20
C ARG A 156 -12.70 -0.27 -16.91
N ARG A 157 -13.24 0.95 -16.80
CA ARG A 157 -14.46 1.40 -17.49
C ARG A 157 -14.27 1.44 -19.01
N GLY A 158 -13.09 1.81 -19.50
CA GLY A 158 -12.76 1.81 -20.92
C GLY A 158 -12.74 0.41 -21.53
N ARG A 159 -12.16 -0.60 -20.83
CA ARG A 159 -12.18 -2.01 -21.28
C ARG A 159 -13.59 -2.58 -21.42
N GLY A 160 -14.50 -2.24 -20.50
CA GLY A 160 -15.89 -2.72 -20.56
C GLY A 160 -16.67 -2.25 -21.79
N ARG A 161 -16.31 -1.14 -22.41
CA ARG A 161 -16.94 -0.62 -23.62
C ARG A 161 -16.42 -1.26 -24.91
N SER A 162 -15.15 -1.63 -24.96
CA SER A 162 -14.54 -2.23 -26.17
C SER A 162 -15.05 -3.66 -26.44
N HIS A 163 -15.48 -4.40 -25.42
CA HIS A 163 -16.06 -5.73 -25.59
C HIS A 163 -17.51 -5.72 -26.09
N LEU A 164 -18.24 -4.63 -25.91
CA LEU A 164 -19.64 -4.52 -26.35
C LEU A 164 -19.78 -4.12 -27.83
N THR A 165 -18.75 -3.54 -28.43
CA THR A 165 -18.75 -3.12 -29.84
C THR A 165 -18.22 -4.20 -30.81
N ALA A 166 -17.65 -5.29 -30.31
CA ALA A 166 -17.12 -6.38 -31.12
C ALA A 166 -18.14 -7.50 -31.44
N VAL A 167 -19.41 -7.37 -31.01
CA VAL A 167 -20.50 -8.35 -31.18
C VAL A 167 -21.67 -7.71 -31.97
N SER A 168 -21.34 -6.98 -33.04
CA SER A 168 -22.38 -6.48 -33.95
C SER A 168 -22.08 -6.88 -35.38
#